data_0c06924143e8beede52d7c9453b8f309
#
_entry.id   0c06924143e8beede52d7c9453b8f309
#
_cell.length_a   1.000
_cell.length_b   1.000
_cell.length_c   1.000
_cell.angle_alpha   90.00
_cell.angle_beta   90.00
_cell.angle_gamma   90.00
#
_symmetry.space_group_name_H-M   'P 1'
#
loop_
_entity.id
_entity.type
_entity.pdbx_description
1 polymer ?
#
loop_
_entity_poly.entity_id
_entity_poly.type
_entity_poly.pdbx_seq_one_letter_code
_entity_poly.pdbx_strand_id
1 'polypeptide(L)'
;MVIKSVNLETVCGITSKLPENTLPEVAFAGKSNVGKSSLINAIMNRKSYAKTSSQPGKTQTINFYNINNVFYCVDLPGYGYAKTTLETRAKWGKMIERYLSTSKQLQRVFLLIDIRHAPSENDRLMYEWIVSEGYEPVIIATKLDKIKRSQIQKQVKILREGLGTVSYTHLTLPTTSR
;
A
#
# COMPACT_ATOMS: atom_id res chain seq x y z
N MET A 1 -3.04 1.50 20.65
CA MET A 1 -4.04 0.40 20.57
C MET A 1 -3.30 -0.93 20.62
N VAL A 2 -3.75 -1.87 21.44
CA VAL A 2 -3.21 -3.25 21.45
C VAL A 2 -3.99 -4.10 20.45
N ILE A 3 -3.30 -4.77 19.54
CA ILE A 3 -3.93 -5.68 18.57
C ILE A 3 -4.08 -7.05 19.21
N LYS A 4 -5.35 -7.45 19.48
CA LYS A 4 -5.71 -8.72 20.11
C LYS A 4 -6.16 -9.75 19.08
N SER A 5 -6.95 -9.35 18.08
CA SER A 5 -7.46 -10.22 17.02
C SER A 5 -7.18 -9.66 15.62
N VAL A 6 -6.91 -10.57 14.70
CA VAL A 6 -6.74 -10.29 13.27
C VAL A 6 -7.38 -11.41 12.49
N ASN A 7 -8.35 -11.10 11.64
CA ASN A 7 -9.05 -12.06 10.80
C ASN A 7 -9.02 -11.60 9.34
N LEU A 8 -8.57 -12.46 8.42
CA LEU A 8 -8.74 -12.25 6.99
C LEU A 8 -10.19 -12.60 6.64
N GLU A 9 -11.04 -11.59 6.50
CA GLU A 9 -12.48 -11.80 6.28
C GLU A 9 -12.85 -11.89 4.81
N THR A 10 -12.25 -11.06 3.98
CA THR A 10 -12.60 -10.99 2.56
C THR A 10 -11.36 -10.91 1.70
N VAL A 11 -11.40 -11.65 0.58
CA VAL A 11 -10.39 -11.67 -0.47
C VAL A 11 -11.09 -11.39 -1.79
N CYS A 12 -10.85 -10.21 -2.38
CA CYS A 12 -11.47 -9.79 -3.62
C CYS A 12 -10.51 -9.93 -4.80
N GLY A 13 -10.87 -10.74 -5.77
CA GLY A 13 -10.23 -10.78 -7.09
C GLY A 13 -10.80 -9.74 -8.05
N ILE A 14 -10.33 -9.76 -9.30
CA ILE A 14 -10.69 -8.78 -10.34
C ILE A 14 -12.21 -8.70 -10.57
N THR A 15 -12.89 -9.84 -10.55
CA THR A 15 -14.35 -9.96 -10.80
C THR A 15 -15.20 -9.97 -9.54
N SER A 16 -14.58 -9.99 -8.36
CA SER A 16 -15.31 -10.06 -7.10
C SER A 16 -16.06 -8.76 -6.81
N LYS A 17 -17.26 -8.89 -6.23
CA LYS A 17 -17.94 -7.74 -5.61
C LYS A 17 -17.13 -7.31 -4.39
N LEU A 18 -16.95 -6.00 -4.22
CA LEU A 18 -16.32 -5.46 -3.02
C LEU A 18 -17.27 -5.63 -1.82
N PRO A 19 -16.75 -5.87 -0.61
CA PRO A 19 -17.59 -5.99 0.58
C PRO A 19 -18.22 -4.64 0.93
N GLU A 20 -19.43 -4.69 1.47
CA GLU A 20 -20.11 -3.53 2.05
C GLU A 20 -19.76 -3.45 3.54
N ASN A 21 -18.54 -3.00 3.83
CA ASN A 21 -18.05 -2.88 5.19
C ASN A 21 -18.71 -1.71 5.93
N THR A 22 -18.84 -1.85 7.24
CA THR A 22 -19.36 -0.79 8.14
C THR A 22 -18.26 -0.17 8.99
N LEU A 23 -17.13 -0.86 9.15
CA LEU A 23 -15.98 -0.37 9.91
C LEU A 23 -15.05 0.47 9.02
N PRO A 24 -14.33 1.44 9.60
CA PRO A 24 -13.34 2.22 8.87
C PRO A 24 -12.29 1.35 8.19
N GLU A 25 -11.81 1.80 7.03
CA GLU A 25 -10.77 1.11 6.24
C GLU A 25 -9.52 1.97 6.13
N VAL A 26 -8.36 1.32 6.23
CA VAL A 26 -7.03 1.90 5.98
C VAL A 26 -6.35 1.04 4.93
N ALA A 27 -6.07 1.61 3.76
CA ALA A 27 -5.49 0.88 2.64
C ALA A 27 -3.99 1.05 2.53
N PHE A 28 -3.31 -0.01 2.10
CA PHE A 28 -1.88 -0.04 1.84
C PHE A 28 -1.63 -0.34 0.37
N ALA A 29 -1.01 0.59 -0.34
CA ALA A 29 -0.58 0.49 -1.72
C ALA A 29 0.95 0.48 -1.82
N GLY A 30 1.49 -0.07 -2.89
CA GLY A 30 2.93 -0.03 -3.13
C GLY A 30 3.38 -1.04 -4.18
N LYS A 31 4.57 -0.79 -4.71
CA LYS A 31 5.20 -1.68 -5.69
C LYS A 31 5.46 -3.06 -5.09
N SER A 32 5.42 -4.09 -5.92
CA SER A 32 5.84 -5.45 -5.53
C SER A 32 7.23 -5.44 -4.90
N ASN A 33 7.40 -6.14 -3.79
CA ASN A 33 8.64 -6.20 -3.01
C ASN A 33 9.10 -4.86 -2.36
N VAL A 34 8.23 -3.88 -2.25
CA VAL A 34 8.52 -2.63 -1.54
C VAL A 34 8.60 -2.79 -0.01
N GLY A 35 8.07 -3.91 0.52
CA GLY A 35 7.99 -4.17 1.96
C GLY A 35 6.57 -4.07 2.54
N LYS A 36 5.54 -3.95 1.68
CA LYS A 36 4.14 -3.77 2.09
C LYS A 36 3.64 -4.88 3.02
N SER A 37 3.75 -6.14 2.62
CA SER A 37 3.32 -7.27 3.46
C SER A 37 4.13 -7.39 4.76
N SER A 38 5.40 -7.02 4.75
CA SER A 38 6.23 -7.00 5.96
C SER A 38 5.73 -5.94 6.95
N LEU A 39 5.40 -4.74 6.46
CA LEU A 39 4.83 -3.67 7.28
C LEU A 39 3.46 -4.07 7.84
N ILE A 40 2.57 -4.59 7.00
CA ILE A 40 1.24 -5.06 7.41
C ILE A 40 1.36 -6.15 8.48
N ASN A 41 2.24 -7.13 8.29
CA ASN A 41 2.50 -8.18 9.30
C ASN A 41 3.03 -7.61 10.62
N ALA A 42 3.92 -6.61 10.56
CA ALA A 42 4.44 -5.93 11.74
C ALA A 42 3.34 -5.15 12.49
N ILE A 43 2.50 -4.41 11.76
CA ILE A 43 1.34 -3.70 12.34
C ILE A 43 0.40 -4.69 13.01
N MET A 44 0.09 -5.81 12.36
CA MET A 44 -0.80 -6.84 12.89
C MET A 44 -0.18 -7.67 14.02
N ASN A 45 1.12 -7.48 14.31
CA ASN A 45 1.87 -8.32 15.23
C ASN A 45 1.75 -9.82 14.91
N ARG A 46 1.86 -10.16 13.63
CA ARG A 46 1.74 -11.54 13.10
C ARG A 46 2.92 -11.85 12.18
N LYS A 47 3.39 -13.09 12.23
CA LYS A 47 4.40 -13.61 11.31
C LYS A 47 3.72 -14.20 10.07
N SER A 48 3.99 -13.67 8.88
CA SER A 48 3.55 -14.23 7.58
C SER A 48 2.03 -14.39 7.39
N TYR A 49 1.22 -13.56 8.07
CA TYR A 49 -0.23 -13.59 7.93
C TYR A 49 -0.66 -12.89 6.62
N ALA A 50 -0.14 -11.71 6.34
CA ALA A 50 -0.20 -11.14 5.01
C ALA A 50 0.87 -11.85 4.14
N LYS A 51 0.41 -12.60 3.14
CA LYS A 51 1.30 -13.40 2.29
C LYS A 51 2.18 -12.49 1.44
N THR A 52 3.48 -12.62 1.58
CA THR A 52 4.43 -12.11 0.61
C THR A 52 4.28 -12.94 -0.66
N SER A 53 3.61 -12.42 -1.69
CA SER A 53 3.54 -13.07 -2.99
C SER A 53 4.89 -12.98 -3.68
N SER A 54 5.77 -13.93 -3.41
CA SER A 54 7.06 -14.07 -4.09
C SER A 54 6.97 -14.81 -5.43
N GLN A 55 5.79 -15.33 -5.78
CA GLN A 55 5.60 -16.08 -7.03
C GLN A 55 4.90 -15.22 -8.09
N PRO A 56 5.51 -15.05 -9.29
CA PRO A 56 4.87 -14.45 -10.45
C PRO A 56 3.64 -15.28 -10.87
N GLY A 57 2.52 -14.62 -11.19
CA GLY A 57 1.33 -15.30 -11.75
C GLY A 57 0.25 -15.67 -10.75
N LYS A 58 0.40 -15.49 -9.44
CA LYS A 58 -0.73 -15.60 -8.51
C LYS A 58 -1.69 -14.44 -8.69
N THR A 59 -2.98 -14.75 -8.71
CA THR A 59 -4.08 -13.80 -8.75
C THR A 59 -3.87 -12.75 -7.67
N GLN A 60 -3.63 -11.53 -8.07
CA GLN A 60 -3.53 -10.43 -7.11
C GLN A 60 -4.92 -10.08 -6.63
N THR A 61 -5.05 -9.94 -5.33
CA THR A 61 -6.32 -9.71 -4.63
C THR A 61 -6.21 -8.50 -3.73
N ILE A 62 -7.36 -7.87 -3.46
CA ILE A 62 -7.52 -6.95 -2.33
C ILE A 62 -7.89 -7.79 -1.13
N ASN A 63 -7.12 -7.71 -0.06
CA ASN A 63 -7.33 -8.49 1.14
C ASN A 63 -7.77 -7.59 2.30
N PHE A 64 -8.88 -7.94 2.93
CA PHE A 64 -9.47 -7.20 4.04
C PHE A 64 -9.20 -7.94 5.35
N TYR A 65 -8.31 -7.38 6.16
CA TYR A 65 -8.00 -7.89 7.50
C TYR A 65 -8.76 -7.10 8.55
N ASN A 66 -9.71 -7.74 9.22
CA ASN A 66 -10.41 -7.15 10.37
C ASN A 66 -9.47 -7.11 11.57
N ILE A 67 -9.30 -5.94 12.14
CA ILE A 67 -8.44 -5.69 13.30
C ILE A 67 -9.32 -5.37 14.51
N ASN A 68 -9.35 -6.26 15.48
CA ASN A 68 -10.06 -6.12 16.74
C ASN A 68 -11.57 -5.81 16.60
N ASN A 69 -12.20 -6.04 15.47
CA ASN A 69 -13.54 -5.54 15.13
C ASN A 69 -13.67 -4.00 15.25
N VAL A 70 -12.59 -3.27 14.96
CA VAL A 70 -12.54 -1.81 15.04
C VAL A 70 -12.35 -1.18 13.67
N PHE A 71 -11.47 -1.75 12.84
CA PHE A 71 -11.19 -1.27 11.49
C PHE A 71 -10.65 -2.38 10.59
N TYR A 72 -10.64 -2.13 9.28
CA TYR A 72 -9.99 -2.99 8.31
C TYR A 72 -8.64 -2.44 7.87
N CYS A 73 -7.62 -3.29 7.95
CA CYS A 73 -6.38 -3.12 7.22
C CYS A 73 -6.56 -3.74 5.83
N VAL A 74 -6.52 -2.92 4.78
CA VAL A 74 -6.79 -3.36 3.40
C VAL A 74 -5.47 -3.42 2.64
N ASP A 75 -5.07 -4.62 2.24
CA ASP A 75 -3.85 -4.86 1.46
C ASP A 75 -4.19 -4.85 -0.03
N LEU A 76 -3.80 -3.77 -0.71
CA LEU A 76 -4.00 -3.63 -2.15
C LEU A 76 -2.97 -4.45 -2.94
N PRO A 77 -3.29 -4.91 -4.16
CA PRO A 77 -2.34 -5.63 -5.01
C PRO A 77 -1.07 -4.80 -5.24
N GLY A 78 0.08 -5.46 -5.14
CA GLY A 78 1.34 -4.81 -5.49
C GLY A 78 1.46 -4.59 -7.00
N TYR A 79 1.79 -3.39 -7.43
CA TYR A 79 1.99 -3.04 -8.84
C TYR A 79 3.45 -3.19 -9.30
N GLY A 80 3.71 -2.99 -10.60
CA GLY A 80 5.06 -2.96 -11.16
C GLY A 80 5.73 -4.33 -11.32
N TYR A 81 4.96 -5.39 -11.44
CA TYR A 81 5.49 -6.73 -11.71
C TYR A 81 6.00 -6.82 -13.16
N ALA A 82 7.30 -7.05 -13.35
CA ALA A 82 7.95 -7.07 -14.67
C ALA A 82 7.47 -8.21 -15.60
N LYS A 83 6.96 -9.31 -15.01
CA LYS A 83 6.56 -10.53 -15.75
C LYS A 83 5.05 -10.63 -16.04
N THR A 84 4.28 -9.56 -15.91
CA THR A 84 2.83 -9.57 -16.18
C THR A 84 2.52 -8.89 -17.51
N THR A 85 1.49 -9.41 -18.20
CA THR A 85 0.99 -8.82 -19.45
C THR A 85 0.40 -7.42 -19.20
N LEU A 86 0.39 -6.58 -20.22
CA LEU A 86 -0.24 -5.25 -20.17
C LEU A 86 -1.72 -5.35 -19.81
N GLU A 87 -2.42 -6.35 -20.34
CA GLU A 87 -3.83 -6.61 -20.04
C GLU A 87 -4.06 -6.91 -18.54
N THR A 88 -3.22 -7.75 -17.95
CA THR A 88 -3.31 -8.08 -16.52
C THR A 88 -3.06 -6.85 -15.64
N ARG A 89 -2.08 -6.00 -16.02
CA ARG A 89 -1.80 -4.74 -15.31
C ARG A 89 -3.00 -3.78 -15.37
N ALA A 90 -3.65 -3.66 -16.55
CA ALA A 90 -4.84 -2.84 -16.72
C ALA A 90 -6.01 -3.34 -15.86
N LYS A 91 -6.21 -4.67 -15.76
CA LYS A 91 -7.24 -5.26 -14.90
C LYS A 91 -6.99 -4.97 -13.42
N TRP A 92 -5.74 -5.01 -12.97
CA TRP A 92 -5.39 -4.66 -11.58
C TRP A 92 -5.58 -3.17 -11.30
N GLY A 93 -5.18 -2.31 -12.25
CA GLY A 93 -5.43 -0.88 -12.17
C GLY A 93 -6.91 -0.59 -11.95
N LYS A 94 -7.77 -1.13 -12.81
CA LYS A 94 -9.24 -0.99 -12.70
C LYS A 94 -9.80 -1.52 -11.37
N MET A 95 -9.24 -2.59 -10.83
CA MET A 95 -9.68 -3.14 -9.54
C MET A 95 -9.35 -2.19 -8.37
N ILE A 96 -8.15 -1.60 -8.37
CA ILE A 96 -7.72 -0.64 -7.35
C ILE A 96 -8.51 0.67 -7.49
N GLU A 97 -8.63 1.20 -8.70
CA GLU A 97 -9.42 2.39 -9.01
C GLU A 97 -10.87 2.22 -8.54
N ARG A 98 -11.50 1.10 -8.89
CA ARG A 98 -12.85 0.78 -8.42
C ARG A 98 -12.94 0.75 -6.89
N TYR A 99 -11.94 0.17 -6.18
CA TYR A 99 -11.94 0.17 -4.72
C TYR A 99 -11.83 1.59 -4.17
N LEU A 100 -10.90 2.39 -4.67
CA LEU A 100 -10.69 3.77 -4.20
C LEU A 100 -11.95 4.63 -4.43
N SER A 101 -12.62 4.48 -5.59
CA SER A 101 -13.81 5.28 -5.95
C SER A 101 -15.10 4.83 -5.26
N THR A 102 -15.22 3.56 -4.85
CA THR A 102 -16.48 3.02 -4.34
C THR A 102 -16.50 2.72 -2.84
N SER A 103 -15.34 2.61 -2.18
CA SER A 103 -15.32 2.37 -0.73
C SER A 103 -15.80 3.60 0.04
N LYS A 104 -16.92 3.45 0.75
CA LYS A 104 -17.48 4.51 1.63
C LYS A 104 -16.78 4.59 2.99
N GLN A 105 -15.99 3.58 3.35
CA GLN A 105 -15.35 3.43 4.66
C GLN A 105 -13.85 3.74 4.63
N LEU A 106 -13.28 3.97 3.45
CA LEU A 106 -11.86 4.27 3.30
C LEU A 106 -11.53 5.64 3.89
N GLN A 107 -10.67 5.63 4.92
CA GLN A 107 -10.28 6.84 5.65
C GLN A 107 -8.91 7.34 5.24
N ARG A 108 -7.96 6.43 4.96
CA ARG A 108 -6.57 6.77 4.65
C ARG A 108 -5.97 5.75 3.69
N VAL A 109 -5.10 6.23 2.82
CA VAL A 109 -4.28 5.39 1.95
C VAL A 109 -2.81 5.62 2.27
N PHE A 110 -2.12 4.55 2.62
CA PHE A 110 -0.68 4.52 2.81
C PHE A 110 -0.02 4.05 1.52
N LEU A 111 0.82 4.90 0.92
CA LEU A 111 1.59 4.57 -0.27
C LEU A 111 3.05 4.29 0.10
N LEU A 112 3.47 3.04 -0.04
CA LEU A 112 4.81 2.61 0.28
C LEU A 112 5.74 2.78 -0.92
N ILE A 113 6.87 3.45 -0.70
CA ILE A 113 7.90 3.68 -1.72
C ILE A 113 9.27 3.32 -1.17
N ASP A 114 10.09 2.67 -1.99
CA ASP A 114 11.46 2.30 -1.62
C ASP A 114 12.35 3.55 -1.62
N ILE A 115 12.87 3.94 -0.44
CA ILE A 115 13.65 5.18 -0.28
C ILE A 115 14.94 5.20 -1.09
N ARG A 116 15.43 4.07 -1.56
CA ARG A 116 16.70 3.96 -2.30
C ARG A 116 16.63 4.54 -3.71
N HIS A 117 15.43 4.73 -4.25
CA HIS A 117 15.20 5.11 -5.64
C HIS A 117 14.24 6.29 -5.74
N ALA A 118 14.33 7.03 -6.84
CA ALA A 118 13.26 7.97 -7.20
C ALA A 118 11.94 7.20 -7.45
N PRO A 119 10.78 7.83 -7.22
CA PRO A 119 9.49 7.23 -7.53
C PRO A 119 9.43 6.77 -9.00
N SER A 120 9.01 5.53 -9.20
CA SER A 120 8.77 5.02 -10.55
C SER A 120 7.50 5.66 -11.14
N GLU A 121 7.31 5.52 -12.46
CA GLU A 121 6.08 5.95 -13.14
C GLU A 121 4.83 5.34 -12.49
N ASN A 122 4.85 4.06 -12.13
CA ASN A 122 3.73 3.41 -11.44
C ASN A 122 3.50 3.97 -10.02
N ASP A 123 4.53 4.43 -9.31
CA ASP A 123 4.38 5.08 -8.01
C ASP A 123 3.69 6.45 -8.19
N ARG A 124 4.05 7.20 -9.24
CA ARG A 124 3.40 8.47 -9.58
C ARG A 124 1.93 8.28 -9.97
N LEU A 125 1.65 7.33 -10.86
CA LEU A 125 0.27 7.01 -11.27
C LEU A 125 -0.59 6.61 -10.07
N MET A 126 -0.06 5.77 -9.16
CA MET A 126 -0.79 5.39 -7.96
C MET A 126 -1.04 6.59 -7.04
N TYR A 127 -0.07 7.47 -6.88
CA TYR A 127 -0.22 8.70 -6.12
C TYR A 127 -1.32 9.60 -6.72
N GLU A 128 -1.27 9.82 -8.04
CA GLU A 128 -2.25 10.61 -8.79
C GLU A 128 -3.67 10.03 -8.66
N TRP A 129 -3.83 8.70 -8.77
CA TRP A 129 -5.14 8.05 -8.57
C TRP A 129 -5.67 8.28 -7.16
N ILE A 130 -4.86 8.11 -6.13
CA ILE A 130 -5.29 8.34 -4.75
C ILE A 130 -5.76 9.79 -4.58
N VAL A 131 -5.02 10.75 -5.12
CA VAL A 131 -5.36 12.18 -5.04
C VAL A 131 -6.61 12.50 -5.86
N SER A 132 -6.77 11.96 -7.06
CA SER A 132 -7.94 12.20 -7.92
C SER A 132 -9.24 11.69 -7.31
N GLU A 133 -9.18 10.66 -6.47
CA GLU A 133 -10.32 10.16 -5.71
C GLU A 133 -10.58 10.95 -4.40
N GLY A 134 -9.86 12.06 -4.19
CA GLY A 134 -10.06 12.96 -3.05
C GLY A 134 -9.36 12.53 -1.76
N TYR A 135 -8.48 11.53 -1.79
CA TYR A 135 -7.71 11.11 -0.63
C TYR A 135 -6.36 11.82 -0.57
N GLU A 136 -5.91 12.09 0.65
CA GLU A 136 -4.55 12.56 0.91
C GLU A 136 -3.66 11.37 1.28
N PRO A 137 -2.75 10.91 0.39
CA PRO A 137 -1.92 9.75 0.67
C PRO A 137 -0.86 10.05 1.73
N VAL A 138 -0.67 9.11 2.65
CA VAL A 138 0.47 9.10 3.57
C VAL A 138 1.59 8.28 2.93
N ILE A 139 2.70 8.93 2.62
CA ILE A 139 3.86 8.26 2.01
C ILE A 139 4.69 7.59 3.09
N ILE A 140 4.92 6.28 2.95
CA ILE A 140 5.82 5.51 3.81
C ILE A 140 7.07 5.15 3.02
N ALA A 141 8.19 5.80 3.33
CA ALA A 141 9.48 5.50 2.72
C ALA A 141 10.10 4.26 3.38
N THR A 142 10.06 3.12 2.69
CA THR A 142 10.55 1.83 3.19
C THR A 142 12.04 1.61 2.95
N LYS A 143 12.61 0.56 3.55
CA LYS A 143 14.03 0.13 3.40
C LYS A 143 15.05 1.18 3.83
N LEU A 144 14.71 1.95 4.85
CA LEU A 144 15.59 2.96 5.45
C LEU A 144 16.92 2.35 5.95
N ASP A 145 16.91 1.10 6.37
CA ASP A 145 18.06 0.30 6.78
C ASP A 145 19.08 0.03 5.65
N LYS A 146 18.72 0.29 4.41
CA LYS A 146 19.56 0.08 3.22
C LYS A 146 20.27 1.33 2.72
N ILE A 147 20.12 2.46 3.41
CA ILE A 147 20.83 3.70 3.09
C ILE A 147 21.58 4.25 4.31
N LYS A 148 22.62 5.06 4.06
CA LYS A 148 23.35 5.74 5.13
C LYS A 148 22.52 6.89 5.69
N ARG A 149 22.64 7.18 6.98
CA ARG A 149 21.94 8.28 7.66
C ARG A 149 22.15 9.63 6.94
N SER A 150 23.34 9.88 6.43
CA SER A 150 23.67 11.10 5.66
C SER A 150 22.91 11.24 4.33
N GLN A 151 22.35 10.15 3.80
CA GLN A 151 21.61 10.15 2.54
C GLN A 151 20.11 10.40 2.72
N ILE A 152 19.59 10.29 3.95
CA ILE A 152 18.14 10.32 4.22
C ILE A 152 17.51 11.60 3.69
N GLN A 153 18.05 12.77 4.02
CA GLN A 153 17.49 14.06 3.62
C GLN A 153 17.45 14.22 2.09
N LYS A 154 18.52 13.79 1.42
CA LYS A 154 18.58 13.80 -0.04
C LYS A 154 17.51 12.90 -0.65
N GLN A 155 17.35 11.69 -0.14
CA GLN A 155 16.37 10.74 -0.66
C GLN A 155 14.93 11.18 -0.39
N VAL A 156 14.64 11.75 0.78
CA VAL A 156 13.35 12.36 1.09
C VAL A 156 13.00 13.48 0.10
N LYS A 157 13.98 14.34 -0.23
CA LYS A 157 13.80 15.38 -1.23
C LYS A 157 13.48 14.80 -2.61
N ILE A 158 14.23 13.78 -3.05
CA ILE A 158 14.00 13.09 -4.33
C ILE A 158 12.58 12.46 -4.37
N LEU A 159 12.12 11.85 -3.28
CA LEU A 159 10.77 11.29 -3.21
C LEU A 159 9.69 12.38 -3.36
N ARG A 160 9.83 13.50 -2.65
CA ARG A 160 8.89 14.61 -2.72
C ARG A 160 8.84 15.23 -4.12
N GLU A 161 9.96 15.56 -4.67
CA GLU A 161 10.06 16.14 -6.02
C GLU A 161 9.54 15.17 -7.09
N GLY A 162 9.88 13.90 -6.97
CA GLY A 162 9.47 12.85 -7.91
C GLY A 162 7.98 12.53 -7.90
N LEU A 163 7.27 12.79 -6.80
CA LEU A 163 5.81 12.65 -6.70
C LEU A 163 5.07 13.95 -7.02
N GLY A 164 5.77 15.07 -7.20
CA GLY A 164 5.13 16.38 -7.37
C GLY A 164 4.33 16.82 -6.13
N THR A 165 4.72 16.34 -4.94
CA THR A 165 3.98 16.61 -3.72
C THR A 165 4.13 18.06 -3.29
N VAL A 166 3.02 18.75 -3.05
CA VAL A 166 2.99 20.02 -2.34
C VAL A 166 3.37 19.80 -0.87
N SER A 167 3.79 20.87 -0.20
CA SER A 167 4.42 20.91 1.13
C SER A 167 3.74 20.12 2.26
N TYR A 168 2.49 19.71 2.10
CA TYR A 168 1.65 19.09 3.14
C TYR A 168 1.59 17.56 3.11
N THR A 169 2.23 16.89 2.15
CA THR A 169 2.19 15.42 2.10
C THR A 169 2.95 14.81 3.27
N HIS A 170 2.26 14.03 4.09
CA HIS A 170 2.85 13.32 5.22
C HIS A 170 3.80 12.23 4.72
N LEU A 171 5.10 12.45 4.89
CA LEU A 171 6.12 11.44 4.61
C LEU A 171 6.64 10.91 5.94
N THR A 172 6.44 9.62 6.19
CA THR A 172 6.94 8.95 7.39
C THR A 172 8.06 7.97 7.06
N LEU A 173 9.01 7.88 7.98
CA LEU A 173 10.07 6.88 7.95
C LEU A 173 9.74 5.85 9.03
N PRO A 174 9.60 4.55 8.69
CA PRO A 174 9.42 3.56 9.72
C PRO A 174 10.65 3.53 10.62
N THR A 175 10.45 3.79 11.90
CA THR A 175 11.50 3.61 12.90
C THR A 175 11.74 2.11 13.09
N THR A 176 12.89 1.64 12.64
CA THR A 176 13.37 0.32 13.07
C THR A 176 13.80 0.43 14.52
N SER A 177 12.95 0.01 15.44
CA SER A 177 13.43 -0.39 16.78
C SER A 177 14.28 -1.64 16.57
N ARG A 178 15.57 -1.52 16.88
CA ARG A 178 16.46 -2.67 17.06
C ARG A 178 16.09 -3.41 18.32
#